data_0d7db05c3ff305505bc05b08df086cd0
#
_entry.id   0d7db05c3ff305505bc05b08df086cd0
#
_cell.length_a   1.000
_cell.length_b   1.000
_cell.length_c   1.000
_cell.angle_alpha   90.00
_cell.angle_beta   90.00
_cell.angle_gamma   90.00
#
_symmetry.space_group_name_H-M   'P 1'
#
loop_
_entity.id
_entity.type
_entity.pdbx_description
1 polymer ?
#
loop_
_entity_poly.entity_id
_entity_poly.type
_entity_poly.pdbx_seq_one_letter_code
_entity_poly.pdbx_strand_id
1 'polypeptide(L)'
;DSDEDGLTDREEVITYLTNPNEEDSDGDGLTDEAEVKEHKSDPNKTDTDGDGQNDKFEIENLTDPNDPESKSNVATITLIDGLLGGDLTDPEDDGTEGETIFANGDVGQTAGTNFNWVSITANAEEYFGNFGGSEGSFDMFDNLTGGGQNKLCCGGAPVFATVEFENPVSLTHFTLTSSNDTPSRDPLDFQIQGSNDGITFETIYERIDDASIWGATRNQTARIDLPSASNPYKFIRYDVSRTGGPNHALSEIEYFGEVGSLAPLEVIAFSYDEETKQVSLTWNSRNNQTYSVFTSTDLFDFETDINDSIESQGETTTFTFTNLSPEIEKLFF
;
A
#
# COMPACT_ATOMS: atom_id res chain seq x y z
N ASP A 1 -20.84 -22.33 -32.94
CA ASP A 1 -21.10 -21.66 -31.66
C ASP A 1 -21.27 -22.77 -30.64
N SER A 2 -20.14 -23.24 -30.12
CA SER A 2 -20.11 -24.46 -29.29
C SER A 2 -20.34 -24.15 -27.81
N ASP A 3 -20.08 -22.94 -27.38
CA ASP A 3 -20.26 -22.42 -25.99
C ASP A 3 -21.49 -21.52 -25.85
N GLU A 4 -22.15 -21.18 -26.98
CA GLU A 4 -23.36 -20.36 -27.04
C GLU A 4 -23.16 -18.88 -26.62
N ASP A 5 -21.96 -18.34 -26.75
CA ASP A 5 -21.65 -16.92 -26.42
C ASP A 5 -22.20 -15.94 -27.49
N GLY A 6 -22.40 -16.43 -28.74
CA GLY A 6 -22.93 -15.64 -29.86
C GLY A 6 -21.91 -15.37 -30.98
N LEU A 7 -20.67 -15.84 -30.82
CA LEU A 7 -19.66 -15.98 -31.91
C LEU A 7 -19.83 -17.40 -32.50
N THR A 8 -19.40 -17.58 -33.72
CA THR A 8 -19.31 -18.92 -34.30
C THR A 8 -17.91 -19.48 -34.09
N ASP A 9 -17.77 -20.82 -33.90
CA ASP A 9 -16.46 -21.49 -33.76
C ASP A 9 -15.47 -21.08 -34.84
N ARG A 10 -15.95 -20.70 -36.02
CA ARG A 10 -15.11 -20.23 -37.11
C ARG A 10 -14.61 -18.79 -36.87
N GLU A 11 -15.46 -17.91 -36.40
CA GLU A 11 -15.08 -16.52 -36.07
C GLU A 11 -14.06 -16.53 -34.95
N GLU A 12 -14.29 -17.33 -33.95
CA GLU A 12 -13.39 -17.48 -32.82
C GLU A 12 -12.01 -17.98 -33.22
N VAL A 13 -11.94 -19.15 -33.88
CA VAL A 13 -10.65 -19.77 -34.25
C VAL A 13 -9.88 -18.98 -35.30
N ILE A 14 -10.58 -18.30 -36.26
CA ILE A 14 -9.92 -17.68 -37.42
C ILE A 14 -9.77 -16.16 -37.27
N THR A 15 -10.73 -15.51 -36.65
CA THR A 15 -10.76 -14.04 -36.61
C THR A 15 -10.27 -13.48 -35.27
N TYR A 16 -10.78 -14.01 -34.17
CA TYR A 16 -10.53 -13.48 -32.85
C TYR A 16 -9.48 -14.26 -32.08
N LEU A 17 -9.18 -15.49 -32.48
CA LEU A 17 -8.22 -16.42 -31.85
C LEU A 17 -8.61 -16.79 -30.42
N THR A 18 -9.90 -16.83 -30.14
CA THR A 18 -10.49 -17.23 -28.87
C THR A 18 -10.76 -18.75 -28.83
N ASN A 19 -11.22 -19.24 -27.69
CA ASN A 19 -11.50 -20.67 -27.48
C ASN A 19 -12.97 -20.98 -27.69
N PRO A 20 -13.37 -21.72 -28.76
CA PRO A 20 -14.79 -21.97 -29.11
C PRO A 20 -15.53 -22.91 -28.12
N ASN A 21 -15.00 -23.17 -26.95
CA ASN A 21 -15.65 -23.94 -25.89
C ASN A 21 -15.69 -23.18 -24.57
N GLU A 22 -15.30 -21.91 -24.55
CA GLU A 22 -15.27 -21.03 -23.38
C GLU A 22 -15.89 -19.70 -23.76
N GLU A 23 -17.02 -19.34 -23.16
CA GLU A 23 -17.77 -18.11 -23.43
C GLU A 23 -16.93 -16.83 -23.16
N ASP A 24 -15.87 -16.97 -22.36
CA ASP A 24 -14.96 -15.92 -21.87
C ASP A 24 -13.54 -16.50 -21.90
N SER A 25 -12.80 -16.20 -22.94
CA SER A 25 -11.51 -16.84 -23.23
C SER A 25 -10.36 -16.40 -22.30
N ASP A 26 -10.38 -15.16 -21.77
CA ASP A 26 -9.33 -14.63 -20.89
C ASP A 26 -9.74 -14.59 -19.41
N GLY A 27 -11.03 -14.80 -19.11
CA GLY A 27 -11.54 -14.97 -17.76
C GLY A 27 -11.75 -13.66 -16.98
N ASP A 28 -11.92 -12.54 -17.65
CA ASP A 28 -12.16 -11.25 -17.00
C ASP A 28 -13.63 -11.06 -16.59
N GLY A 29 -14.54 -11.88 -17.16
CA GLY A 29 -15.98 -11.91 -16.89
C GLY A 29 -16.84 -11.17 -17.92
N LEU A 30 -16.28 -10.70 -19.04
CA LEU A 30 -17.00 -10.41 -20.28
C LEU A 30 -17.01 -11.65 -21.16
N THR A 31 -18.02 -11.78 -22.03
CA THR A 31 -17.97 -12.82 -23.05
C THR A 31 -17.20 -12.32 -24.27
N ASP A 32 -16.57 -13.24 -25.03
CA ASP A 32 -15.83 -12.90 -26.24
C ASP A 32 -16.71 -12.12 -27.23
N GLU A 33 -18.01 -12.46 -27.32
CA GLU A 33 -18.96 -11.69 -28.15
C GLU A 33 -19.15 -10.26 -27.69
N ALA A 34 -19.31 -10.04 -26.37
CA ALA A 34 -19.54 -8.72 -25.81
C ALA A 34 -18.31 -7.83 -26.06
N GLU A 35 -17.13 -8.38 -25.89
CA GLU A 35 -15.88 -7.67 -26.13
C GLU A 35 -15.75 -7.23 -27.58
N VAL A 36 -15.84 -8.15 -28.53
CA VAL A 36 -15.62 -7.81 -29.93
C VAL A 36 -16.75 -7.02 -30.57
N LYS A 37 -18.02 -7.23 -30.15
CA LYS A 37 -19.19 -6.58 -30.79
C LYS A 37 -19.60 -5.29 -30.10
N GLU A 38 -19.56 -5.25 -28.78
CA GLU A 38 -20.07 -4.13 -27.99
C GLU A 38 -18.96 -3.19 -27.53
N HIS A 39 -17.93 -3.71 -26.89
CA HIS A 39 -16.92 -2.91 -26.18
C HIS A 39 -15.67 -2.62 -27.01
N LYS A 40 -15.36 -3.45 -28.01
CA LYS A 40 -14.15 -3.36 -28.84
C LYS A 40 -12.86 -3.65 -28.08
N SER A 41 -12.95 -4.31 -26.96
CA SER A 41 -11.78 -4.83 -26.22
C SER A 41 -11.21 -6.09 -26.89
N ASP A 42 -10.07 -6.56 -26.38
CA ASP A 42 -9.35 -7.72 -26.90
C ASP A 42 -9.71 -8.98 -26.08
N PRO A 43 -10.52 -9.91 -26.61
CA PRO A 43 -11.04 -11.06 -25.89
C PRO A 43 -9.96 -12.09 -25.46
N ASN A 44 -8.71 -11.75 -25.61
CA ASN A 44 -7.57 -12.56 -25.16
C ASN A 44 -6.75 -11.85 -24.09
N LYS A 45 -7.23 -10.71 -23.58
CA LYS A 45 -6.55 -9.92 -22.56
C LYS A 45 -7.53 -9.39 -21.55
N THR A 46 -7.43 -9.84 -20.34
CA THR A 46 -8.23 -9.36 -19.19
C THR A 46 -8.16 -7.85 -18.94
N ASP A 47 -7.18 -7.16 -19.55
CA ASP A 47 -6.89 -5.73 -19.48
C ASP A 47 -6.34 -5.34 -20.86
N THR A 48 -7.21 -4.82 -21.71
CA THR A 48 -6.91 -4.57 -23.12
C THR A 48 -5.83 -3.52 -23.30
N ASP A 49 -5.89 -2.41 -22.57
CA ASP A 49 -4.99 -1.27 -22.72
C ASP A 49 -3.79 -1.29 -21.76
N GLY A 50 -3.79 -2.20 -20.78
CA GLY A 50 -2.66 -2.44 -19.88
C GLY A 50 -2.54 -1.43 -18.74
N ASP A 51 -3.66 -0.78 -18.38
CA ASP A 51 -3.66 0.28 -17.38
C ASP A 51 -3.79 -0.25 -15.92
N GLY A 52 -4.08 -1.55 -15.76
CA GLY A 52 -4.22 -2.25 -14.47
C GLY A 52 -5.66 -2.39 -14.01
N GLN A 53 -6.65 -1.96 -14.79
CA GLN A 53 -8.08 -2.25 -14.59
C GLN A 53 -8.51 -3.25 -15.65
N ASN A 54 -9.32 -4.26 -15.30
CA ASN A 54 -9.80 -5.19 -16.31
C ASN A 54 -10.99 -4.61 -17.07
N ASP A 55 -11.21 -5.11 -18.30
CA ASP A 55 -12.18 -4.54 -19.22
C ASP A 55 -13.60 -4.54 -18.66
N LYS A 56 -14.02 -5.62 -18.00
CA LYS A 56 -15.33 -5.67 -17.32
C LYS A 56 -15.48 -4.61 -16.25
N PHE A 57 -14.47 -4.43 -15.41
CA PHE A 57 -14.51 -3.42 -14.37
C PHE A 57 -14.66 -2.02 -14.97
N GLU A 58 -13.96 -1.74 -16.05
CA GLU A 58 -14.04 -0.46 -16.74
C GLU A 58 -15.44 -0.22 -17.32
N ILE A 59 -16.02 -1.21 -17.98
CA ILE A 59 -17.39 -1.13 -18.49
C ILE A 59 -18.41 -0.87 -17.36
N GLU A 60 -18.30 -1.59 -16.24
CA GLU A 60 -19.16 -1.39 -15.08
C GLU A 60 -19.01 0.00 -14.45
N ASN A 61 -17.83 0.61 -14.56
CA ASN A 61 -17.52 1.93 -14.02
C ASN A 61 -17.56 3.06 -15.06
N LEU A 62 -18.02 2.75 -16.29
CA LEU A 62 -18.19 3.72 -17.38
C LEU A 62 -16.87 4.36 -17.84
N THR A 63 -15.78 3.63 -17.74
CA THR A 63 -14.48 3.95 -18.35
C THR A 63 -14.33 3.21 -19.68
N ASP A 64 -13.29 3.54 -20.46
CA ASP A 64 -13.05 2.98 -21.79
C ASP A 64 -11.93 1.93 -21.70
N PRO A 65 -12.20 0.64 -21.91
CA PRO A 65 -11.21 -0.43 -21.78
C PRO A 65 -10.10 -0.37 -22.86
N ASN A 66 -10.13 0.62 -23.74
CA ASN A 66 -9.15 0.80 -24.78
C ASN A 66 -8.31 2.08 -24.60
N ASP A 67 -8.55 2.87 -23.55
CA ASP A 67 -7.85 4.14 -23.31
C ASP A 67 -7.21 4.12 -21.90
N PRO A 68 -5.89 3.90 -21.80
CA PRO A 68 -5.19 3.79 -20.52
C PRO A 68 -5.22 5.07 -19.65
N GLU A 69 -5.75 6.16 -20.18
CA GLU A 69 -5.99 7.39 -19.41
C GLU A 69 -7.44 7.47 -18.87
N SER A 70 -8.31 6.54 -19.29
CA SER A 70 -9.73 6.48 -18.91
C SER A 70 -9.97 5.62 -17.67
N LYS A 71 -9.24 5.90 -16.56
CA LYS A 71 -9.32 5.09 -15.34
C LYS A 71 -10.47 5.45 -14.43
N SER A 72 -11.10 4.42 -13.89
CA SER A 72 -12.02 4.58 -12.75
C SER A 72 -11.23 4.92 -11.47
N ASN A 73 -11.75 5.89 -10.71
CA ASN A 73 -11.21 6.22 -9.38
C ASN A 73 -11.84 5.36 -8.26
N VAL A 74 -12.47 4.26 -8.60
CA VAL A 74 -13.13 3.37 -7.64
C VAL A 74 -12.27 2.12 -7.44
N ALA A 75 -11.99 1.80 -6.18
CA ALA A 75 -11.32 0.55 -5.84
C ALA A 75 -12.23 -0.66 -6.07
N THR A 76 -11.66 -1.77 -6.52
CA THR A 76 -12.39 -3.04 -6.67
C THR A 76 -12.27 -3.90 -5.42
N ILE A 77 -13.34 -4.64 -5.09
CA ILE A 77 -13.33 -5.64 -4.01
C ILE A 77 -13.63 -7.01 -4.61
N THR A 78 -12.69 -7.94 -4.45
CA THR A 78 -12.83 -9.33 -4.92
C THR A 78 -12.67 -10.29 -3.75
N LEU A 79 -13.59 -11.23 -3.58
CA LEU A 79 -13.44 -12.31 -2.59
C LEU A 79 -12.57 -13.42 -3.18
N ILE A 80 -11.52 -13.79 -2.46
CA ILE A 80 -10.55 -14.80 -2.88
C ILE A 80 -10.43 -15.92 -1.84
N ASP A 81 -9.87 -17.04 -2.24
CA ASP A 81 -9.60 -18.18 -1.36
C ASP A 81 -8.17 -18.07 -0.79
N GLY A 82 -8.06 -17.95 0.54
CA GLY A 82 -6.77 -17.88 1.25
C GLY A 82 -6.09 -16.52 1.20
N LEU A 83 -4.91 -16.45 1.77
CA LEU A 83 -4.01 -15.30 1.71
C LEU A 83 -3.23 -15.29 0.40
N LEU A 84 -2.75 -14.12 0.00
CA LEU A 84 -1.87 -13.99 -1.17
C LEU A 84 -0.43 -14.32 -0.79
N GLY A 85 0.01 -13.97 0.45
CA GLY A 85 1.37 -14.17 0.93
C GLY A 85 2.41 -13.28 0.22
N GLY A 86 3.58 -13.14 0.83
CA GLY A 86 4.67 -12.34 0.27
C GLY A 86 4.37 -10.85 0.20
N ASP A 87 3.62 -10.34 1.16
CA ASP A 87 3.24 -8.95 1.26
C ASP A 87 4.31 -8.08 1.95
N LEU A 88 4.08 -6.78 2.03
CA LEU A 88 5.02 -5.82 2.65
C LEU A 88 5.14 -5.95 4.17
N THR A 89 4.19 -6.63 4.79
CA THR A 89 4.14 -6.88 6.24
C THR A 89 4.54 -8.29 6.63
N ASP A 90 4.81 -9.14 5.65
CA ASP A 90 5.31 -10.50 5.84
C ASP A 90 6.61 -10.48 6.65
N PRO A 91 6.67 -11.15 7.81
CA PRO A 91 7.83 -11.14 8.69
C PRO A 91 9.11 -11.65 8.04
N GLU A 92 9.05 -12.58 7.11
CA GLU A 92 10.21 -13.14 6.43
C GLU A 92 10.37 -12.65 4.98
N ASP A 93 9.32 -12.03 4.41
CA ASP A 93 9.25 -11.58 3.00
C ASP A 93 9.79 -12.66 2.01
N ASP A 94 9.56 -13.92 2.33
CA ASP A 94 10.00 -15.07 1.53
C ASP A 94 8.84 -15.81 0.86
N GLY A 95 7.60 -15.36 1.09
CA GLY A 95 6.38 -15.95 0.54
C GLY A 95 6.06 -17.32 1.16
N THR A 96 6.62 -17.63 2.33
CA THR A 96 6.24 -18.81 3.11
C THR A 96 5.35 -18.43 4.27
N GLU A 97 4.21 -19.08 4.37
CA GLU A 97 3.26 -18.86 5.45
C GLU A 97 3.72 -19.57 6.74
N GLY A 98 3.38 -18.99 7.88
CA GLY A 98 3.54 -19.66 9.18
C GLY A 98 4.84 -19.38 9.91
N GLU A 99 5.33 -18.17 9.80
CA GLU A 99 6.51 -17.72 10.49
C GLU A 99 6.37 -17.65 11.99
N THR A 100 7.48 -17.86 12.69
CA THR A 100 7.49 -18.00 14.12
C THR A 100 7.50 -16.63 14.80
N ILE A 101 6.39 -16.28 15.41
CA ILE A 101 6.32 -15.17 16.34
C ILE A 101 6.89 -15.62 17.67
N PHE A 102 7.83 -14.87 18.25
CA PHE A 102 8.38 -15.19 19.54
C PHE A 102 7.38 -14.85 20.66
N ALA A 103 7.37 -15.69 21.68
CA ALA A 103 6.46 -15.59 22.82
C ALA A 103 6.57 -14.30 23.65
N ASN A 104 7.53 -13.43 23.36
CA ASN A 104 7.71 -12.12 24.00
C ASN A 104 7.18 -10.96 23.15
N GLY A 105 6.57 -11.28 21.99
CA GLY A 105 6.09 -10.26 21.06
C GLY A 105 7.15 -9.63 20.17
N ASP A 106 8.40 -10.04 20.31
CA ASP A 106 9.39 -9.71 19.30
C ASP A 106 9.12 -10.59 18.08
N VAL A 107 8.83 -9.98 16.97
CA VAL A 107 8.92 -10.64 15.68
C VAL A 107 10.34 -11.09 15.53
N GLY A 108 10.50 -12.38 15.24
CA GLY A 108 11.82 -12.94 15.11
C GLY A 108 12.59 -12.33 13.97
N GLN A 109 13.25 -11.25 14.24
CA GLN A 109 14.35 -10.80 13.43
C GLN A 109 15.47 -11.84 13.58
N THR A 110 15.40 -12.88 12.78
CA THR A 110 16.56 -13.72 12.55
C THR A 110 17.56 -12.84 11.81
N ALA A 111 18.77 -12.72 12.33
CA ALA A 111 19.82 -11.93 11.70
C ALA A 111 19.96 -12.34 10.22
N GLY A 112 19.62 -11.43 9.30
CA GLY A 112 19.70 -11.66 7.85
C GLY A 112 18.38 -11.54 7.07
N THR A 113 17.26 -11.43 7.73
CA THR A 113 15.96 -11.16 7.09
C THR A 113 15.76 -9.66 6.88
N ASN A 114 15.50 -9.25 5.65
CA ASN A 114 15.23 -7.86 5.30
C ASN A 114 13.72 -7.58 5.44
N PHE A 115 13.27 -7.36 6.68
CA PHE A 115 11.93 -6.81 6.87
C PHE A 115 11.92 -5.34 6.44
N ASN A 116 10.91 -4.95 5.68
CA ASN A 116 10.75 -3.55 5.34
C ASN A 116 10.01 -2.77 6.44
N TRP A 117 9.43 -3.43 7.43
CA TRP A 117 8.71 -2.76 8.51
C TRP A 117 9.54 -2.69 9.81
N VAL A 118 9.29 -1.67 10.61
CA VAL A 118 10.04 -1.34 11.84
C VAL A 118 9.22 -1.61 13.08
N SER A 119 7.94 -1.26 13.06
CA SER A 119 7.05 -1.40 14.21
C SER A 119 5.58 -1.51 13.79
N ILE A 120 4.80 -2.19 14.63
CA ILE A 120 3.34 -2.21 14.56
C ILE A 120 2.81 -1.65 15.86
N THR A 121 1.89 -0.69 15.80
CA THR A 121 1.24 -0.08 16.96
C THR A 121 -0.26 -0.06 16.78
N ALA A 122 -1.01 -0.31 17.86
CA ALA A 122 -2.47 -0.25 17.85
C ALA A 122 -3.03 0.33 19.14
N ASN A 123 -4.28 0.80 19.09
CA ASN A 123 -4.97 1.29 20.28
C ASN A 123 -5.81 0.20 20.99
N ALA A 124 -5.90 -1.00 20.41
CA ALA A 124 -6.72 -2.10 20.94
C ALA A 124 -5.94 -3.17 21.73
N GLU A 125 -4.65 -3.01 21.90
CA GLU A 125 -3.74 -4.00 22.49
C GLU A 125 -3.99 -4.30 23.98
N GLU A 126 -4.67 -3.41 24.68
CA GLU A 126 -4.91 -3.56 26.11
C GLU A 126 -6.00 -4.59 26.43
N TYR A 127 -6.77 -5.10 25.43
CA TYR A 127 -7.97 -5.87 25.72
C TYR A 127 -7.73 -7.38 25.94
N PHE A 128 -6.80 -8.01 25.19
CA PHE A 128 -6.56 -9.47 25.28
C PHE A 128 -5.11 -9.92 25.27
N GLY A 129 -4.19 -9.03 25.16
CA GLY A 129 -2.79 -9.40 25.18
C GLY A 129 -1.91 -8.25 24.74
N ASN A 130 -0.82 -8.15 25.40
CA ASN A 130 0.28 -7.35 24.93
C ASN A 130 0.69 -7.86 23.55
N PHE A 131 1.33 -7.03 22.77
CA PHE A 131 2.10 -7.40 21.60
C PHE A 131 2.70 -8.80 21.78
N GLY A 132 2.31 -9.77 20.92
CA GLY A 132 2.67 -11.19 21.09
C GLY A 132 1.79 -12.02 22.04
N GLY A 133 0.67 -11.45 22.54
CA GLY A 133 -0.41 -12.24 23.12
C GLY A 133 -1.36 -12.72 22.04
N SER A 134 -2.09 -13.77 22.28
CA SER A 134 -3.15 -14.21 21.37
C SER A 134 -4.24 -13.14 21.24
N GLU A 135 -4.62 -12.79 20.01
CA GLU A 135 -5.65 -11.80 19.66
C GLU A 135 -5.20 -10.33 19.76
N GLY A 136 -3.92 -10.03 19.53
CA GLY A 136 -3.33 -8.68 19.47
C GLY A 136 -3.27 -8.08 18.07
N SER A 137 -2.69 -6.88 17.97
CA SER A 137 -2.52 -6.19 16.68
C SER A 137 -1.54 -6.90 15.74
N PHE A 138 -0.58 -7.61 16.31
CA PHE A 138 0.40 -8.37 15.55
C PHE A 138 -0.25 -9.56 14.82
N ASP A 139 -1.22 -10.22 15.47
CA ASP A 139 -1.96 -11.35 14.90
C ASP A 139 -2.83 -10.98 13.67
N MET A 140 -2.80 -9.72 13.22
CA MET A 140 -3.36 -9.29 11.93
C MET A 140 -2.32 -9.23 10.82
N PHE A 141 -1.06 -9.50 11.10
CA PHE A 141 0.07 -9.35 10.17
C PHE A 141 1.02 -10.55 10.26
N ASP A 142 0.51 -11.70 10.73
CA ASP A 142 1.31 -12.90 11.01
C ASP A 142 1.15 -14.00 9.96
N ASN A 143 0.42 -13.71 8.88
CA ASN A 143 0.10 -14.65 7.81
C ASN A 143 -0.66 -15.91 8.27
N LEU A 144 -1.31 -15.84 9.43
CA LEU A 144 -2.08 -16.94 9.97
C LEU A 144 -3.57 -16.64 9.96
N THR A 145 -4.36 -17.51 9.37
CA THR A 145 -5.81 -17.42 9.36
C THR A 145 -6.47 -18.60 10.06
N GLY A 146 -7.64 -18.36 10.62
CA GLY A 146 -8.40 -19.41 11.29
C GLY A 146 -7.94 -19.69 12.73
N GLY A 147 -8.62 -20.58 13.39
CA GLY A 147 -8.40 -20.81 14.83
C GLY A 147 -8.96 -19.71 15.71
N GLY A 148 -8.75 -19.83 17.02
CA GLY A 148 -9.31 -18.90 18.01
C GLY A 148 -8.41 -17.72 18.35
N GLN A 149 -7.19 -17.68 17.86
CA GLN A 149 -6.14 -16.78 18.35
C GLN A 149 -5.46 -15.91 17.27
N ASN A 150 -5.53 -16.31 16.01
CA ASN A 150 -4.88 -15.59 14.89
C ASN A 150 -5.79 -14.46 14.41
N LYS A 151 -5.86 -13.37 15.15
CA LYS A 151 -6.71 -12.20 14.84
C LYS A 151 -6.51 -11.07 15.83
N LEU A 152 -6.74 -9.86 15.42
CA LEU A 152 -7.11 -8.79 16.35
C LEU A 152 -8.54 -9.02 16.83
N CYS A 153 -8.77 -9.01 18.12
CA CYS A 153 -10.10 -9.07 18.76
C CYS A 153 -10.06 -8.26 20.03
N CYS A 154 -11.05 -7.83 20.33
CA CYS A 154 -12.41 -7.61 20.67
C CYS A 154 -12.53 -6.19 21.22
N GLY A 155 -11.66 -5.27 20.79
CA GLY A 155 -11.76 -3.85 21.07
C GLY A 155 -13.01 -3.25 20.42
N GLY A 156 -13.62 -2.27 21.07
CA GLY A 156 -14.72 -1.50 20.48
C GLY A 156 -14.18 -0.45 19.51
N ALA A 157 -14.87 -0.22 18.39
CA ALA A 157 -14.51 0.88 17.51
C ALA A 157 -14.62 2.25 18.24
N PRO A 158 -13.73 3.22 17.98
CA PRO A 158 -12.68 3.20 16.95
C PRO A 158 -11.45 2.34 17.35
N VAL A 159 -10.97 1.57 16.38
CA VAL A 159 -9.79 0.71 16.49
C VAL A 159 -8.85 1.00 15.33
N PHE A 160 -7.57 1.15 15.61
CA PHE A 160 -6.58 1.28 14.56
C PHE A 160 -5.34 0.40 14.82
N ALA A 161 -4.69 0.00 13.74
CA ALA A 161 -3.36 -0.58 13.73
C ALA A 161 -2.51 0.16 12.69
N THR A 162 -1.28 0.51 13.06
CA THR A 162 -0.34 1.26 12.22
C THR A 162 0.95 0.48 12.09
N VAL A 163 1.37 0.25 10.86
CA VAL A 163 2.69 -0.30 10.52
C VAL A 163 3.61 0.84 10.16
N GLU A 164 4.80 0.88 10.75
CA GLU A 164 5.90 1.74 10.35
C GLU A 164 6.86 0.95 9.48
N PHE A 165 7.12 1.42 8.28
CA PHE A 165 8.06 0.81 7.33
C PHE A 165 9.44 1.46 7.42
N GLU A 166 10.50 0.69 7.16
CA GLU A 166 11.87 1.22 7.07
C GLU A 166 11.99 2.20 5.91
N ASN A 167 11.47 1.82 4.76
CA ASN A 167 11.37 2.67 3.57
C ASN A 167 9.89 2.94 3.24
N PRO A 168 9.55 4.12 2.70
CA PRO A 168 8.17 4.39 2.30
C PRO A 168 7.66 3.36 1.29
N VAL A 169 6.39 3.02 1.40
CA VAL A 169 5.71 2.07 0.51
C VAL A 169 4.57 2.74 -0.23
N SER A 170 4.40 2.37 -1.51
CA SER A 170 3.25 2.77 -2.32
C SER A 170 2.36 1.55 -2.51
N LEU A 171 1.14 1.59 -1.95
CA LEU A 171 0.21 0.47 -2.05
C LEU A 171 -0.45 0.45 -3.42
N THR A 172 -0.56 -0.73 -3.99
CA THR A 172 -1.36 -1.02 -5.19
C THR A 172 -2.67 -1.71 -4.82
N HIS A 173 -2.62 -2.61 -3.85
CA HIS A 173 -3.76 -3.32 -3.30
C HIS A 173 -3.47 -3.77 -1.87
N PHE A 174 -4.49 -4.24 -1.19
CA PHE A 174 -4.37 -4.85 0.12
C PHE A 174 -5.45 -5.92 0.30
N THR A 175 -5.26 -6.84 1.23
CA THR A 175 -6.28 -7.80 1.60
C THR A 175 -6.76 -7.58 3.02
N LEU A 176 -7.98 -8.01 3.29
CA LEU A 176 -8.56 -8.13 4.62
C LEU A 176 -9.18 -9.52 4.74
N THR A 177 -8.84 -10.26 5.79
CA THR A 177 -9.42 -11.58 6.04
C THR A 177 -10.36 -11.55 7.24
N SER A 178 -11.62 -11.97 7.02
CA SER A 178 -12.61 -12.02 8.10
C SER A 178 -12.19 -12.99 9.19
N SER A 179 -12.41 -12.64 10.45
CA SER A 179 -12.15 -13.53 11.58
C SER A 179 -13.12 -14.72 11.61
N ASN A 180 -12.83 -15.69 12.44
CA ASN A 180 -13.73 -16.81 12.73
C ASN A 180 -14.95 -16.41 13.57
N ASP A 181 -15.06 -15.16 13.98
CA ASP A 181 -16.11 -14.61 14.82
C ASP A 181 -17.40 -14.30 14.05
N THR A 182 -18.32 -13.63 14.71
CA THR A 182 -19.62 -13.26 14.11
C THR A 182 -19.48 -12.08 13.14
N PRO A 183 -20.30 -12.00 12.06
CA PRO A 183 -20.31 -10.86 11.15
C PRO A 183 -20.53 -9.48 11.83
N SER A 184 -21.10 -9.46 13.04
CA SER A 184 -21.26 -8.21 13.77
C SER A 184 -19.95 -7.57 14.26
N ARG A 185 -18.82 -8.27 14.12
CA ARG A 185 -17.49 -7.76 14.44
C ARG A 185 -16.70 -7.28 13.22
N ASP A 186 -17.25 -7.49 12.02
CA ASP A 186 -16.62 -7.06 10.79
C ASP A 186 -16.58 -5.53 10.70
N PRO A 187 -15.53 -4.95 10.08
CA PRO A 187 -15.48 -3.52 9.81
C PRO A 187 -16.54 -3.16 8.79
N LEU A 188 -17.31 -2.13 9.05
CA LEU A 188 -18.29 -1.52 8.15
C LEU A 188 -17.76 -0.21 7.58
N ASP A 189 -17.34 0.70 8.47
CA ASP A 189 -16.68 1.93 8.08
C ASP A 189 -15.22 1.87 8.52
N PHE A 190 -14.33 1.91 7.54
CA PHE A 190 -12.90 1.88 7.78
C PHE A 190 -12.12 2.62 6.70
N GLN A 191 -10.90 2.98 7.04
CA GLN A 191 -9.95 3.60 6.13
C GLN A 191 -8.62 2.85 6.14
N ILE A 192 -7.94 2.86 4.99
CA ILE A 192 -6.49 2.70 4.92
C ILE A 192 -5.91 4.09 4.74
N GLN A 193 -4.98 4.45 5.60
CA GLN A 193 -4.39 5.78 5.66
C GLN A 193 -2.88 5.70 5.54
N GLY A 194 -2.26 6.71 4.93
CA GLY A 194 -0.82 6.85 4.82
C GLY A 194 -0.31 8.08 5.55
N SER A 195 0.91 8.00 6.08
CA SER A 195 1.59 9.12 6.73
C SER A 195 3.11 9.02 6.56
N ASN A 196 3.79 10.17 6.54
CA ASN A 196 5.25 10.23 6.56
C ASN A 196 5.83 10.72 7.90
N ASP A 197 4.99 11.23 8.81
CA ASP A 197 5.38 11.73 10.14
C ASP A 197 4.79 10.90 11.30
N GLY A 198 3.89 9.95 10.98
CA GLY A 198 3.17 9.15 11.98
C GLY A 198 2.12 9.93 12.79
N ILE A 199 1.88 11.20 12.45
CA ILE A 199 0.97 12.10 13.15
C ILE A 199 -0.18 12.52 12.25
N THR A 200 0.12 12.99 11.05
CA THR A 200 -0.85 13.44 10.05
C THR A 200 -1.07 12.33 9.04
N PHE A 201 -2.30 11.84 8.94
CA PHE A 201 -2.66 10.75 8.06
C PHE A 201 -3.55 11.22 6.93
N GLU A 202 -3.27 10.76 5.72
CA GLU A 202 -4.06 10.98 4.50
C GLU A 202 -4.79 9.69 4.14
N THR A 203 -6.04 9.79 3.67
CA THR A 203 -6.83 8.63 3.28
C THR A 203 -6.34 8.09 1.93
N ILE A 204 -5.94 6.83 1.90
CA ILE A 204 -5.63 6.07 0.68
C ILE A 204 -6.90 5.40 0.16
N TYR A 205 -7.65 4.77 1.07
CA TYR A 205 -8.89 4.08 0.77
C TYR A 205 -9.90 4.30 1.89
N GLU A 206 -11.17 4.44 1.53
CA GLU A 206 -12.27 4.55 2.48
C GLU A 206 -13.43 3.65 2.06
N ARG A 207 -13.98 2.95 3.03
CA ARG A 207 -15.25 2.23 2.89
C ARG A 207 -16.21 2.70 3.97
N ILE A 208 -17.42 3.06 3.53
CA ILE A 208 -18.58 3.37 4.38
C ILE A 208 -19.73 2.55 3.86
N ASP A 209 -20.18 1.55 4.62
CA ASP A 209 -21.22 0.62 4.18
C ASP A 209 -21.98 0.04 5.38
N ASP A 210 -23.22 -0.39 5.16
CA ASP A 210 -24.06 -1.02 6.19
C ASP A 210 -23.97 -2.56 6.18
N ALA A 211 -23.24 -3.13 5.23
CA ALA A 211 -23.04 -4.58 5.11
C ALA A 211 -21.58 -4.98 5.23
N SER A 212 -21.32 -6.13 5.84
CA SER A 212 -20.00 -6.77 5.84
C SER A 212 -19.59 -7.15 4.41
N ILE A 213 -18.30 -6.96 4.07
CA ILE A 213 -17.71 -7.40 2.80
C ILE A 213 -17.96 -8.91 2.58
N TRP A 214 -17.86 -9.70 3.63
CA TRP A 214 -17.92 -11.18 3.57
C TRP A 214 -19.32 -11.75 3.82
N GLY A 215 -20.32 -10.93 4.09
CA GLY A 215 -21.63 -11.40 4.51
C GLY A 215 -21.56 -12.32 5.74
N ALA A 216 -22.01 -13.56 5.61
CA ALA A 216 -21.97 -14.57 6.67
C ALA A 216 -20.73 -15.49 6.62
N THR A 217 -19.91 -15.40 5.58
CA THR A 217 -18.73 -16.24 5.40
C THR A 217 -17.61 -15.82 6.36
N ARG A 218 -16.90 -16.80 6.88
CA ARG A 218 -15.81 -16.57 7.86
C ARG A 218 -14.49 -17.14 7.34
N ASN A 219 -13.38 -16.57 7.81
CA ASN A 219 -12.03 -16.89 7.35
C ASN A 219 -11.92 -16.76 5.82
N GLN A 220 -12.54 -15.75 5.27
CA GLN A 220 -12.53 -15.46 3.84
C GLN A 220 -11.80 -14.14 3.61
N THR A 221 -10.95 -14.12 2.60
CA THR A 221 -10.15 -12.95 2.25
C THR A 221 -10.88 -12.11 1.20
N ALA A 222 -10.86 -10.81 1.40
CA ALA A 222 -11.27 -9.81 0.42
C ALA A 222 -10.02 -9.07 -0.05
N ARG A 223 -9.72 -9.14 -1.34
CA ARG A 223 -8.71 -8.32 -2.01
C ARG A 223 -9.34 -7.01 -2.43
N ILE A 224 -8.70 -5.91 -2.12
CA ILE A 224 -9.11 -4.55 -2.50
C ILE A 224 -8.01 -3.94 -3.36
N ASP A 225 -8.26 -3.84 -4.65
CA ASP A 225 -7.37 -3.20 -5.61
C ASP A 225 -7.63 -1.70 -5.64
N LEU A 226 -6.58 -0.90 -5.50
CA LEU A 226 -6.66 0.55 -5.58
C LEU A 226 -6.70 0.99 -7.05
N PRO A 227 -7.43 2.06 -7.39
CA PRO A 227 -7.52 2.53 -8.78
C PRO A 227 -6.18 3.02 -9.33
N SER A 228 -5.25 3.35 -8.47
CA SER A 228 -3.86 3.68 -8.77
C SER A 228 -3.01 3.43 -7.53
N ALA A 229 -1.71 3.24 -7.73
CA ALA A 229 -0.79 3.15 -6.60
C ALA A 229 -0.89 4.40 -5.72
N SER A 230 -0.85 4.21 -4.41
CA SER A 230 -0.84 5.32 -3.46
C SER A 230 0.45 6.15 -3.58
N ASN A 231 0.44 7.36 -3.03
CA ASN A 231 1.68 8.05 -2.72
C ASN A 231 2.54 7.18 -1.79
N PRO A 232 3.88 7.34 -1.80
CA PRO A 232 4.75 6.62 -0.88
C PRO A 232 4.61 7.15 0.55
N TYR A 233 4.33 6.25 1.49
CA TYR A 233 4.18 6.55 2.91
C TYR A 233 5.07 5.67 3.78
N LYS A 234 5.62 6.27 4.83
CA LYS A 234 6.40 5.55 5.85
C LYS A 234 5.52 4.80 6.85
N PHE A 235 4.31 5.27 7.05
CA PHE A 235 3.33 4.68 7.96
C PHE A 235 2.06 4.35 7.18
N ILE A 236 1.58 3.12 7.32
CA ILE A 236 0.26 2.72 6.82
C ILE A 236 -0.60 2.34 8.01
N ARG A 237 -1.81 2.88 8.06
CA ARG A 237 -2.77 2.64 9.13
C ARG A 237 -4.06 2.04 8.59
N TYR A 238 -4.50 0.96 9.20
CA TYR A 238 -5.87 0.49 9.16
C TYR A 238 -6.64 1.15 10.31
N ASP A 239 -7.70 1.86 10.00
CA ASP A 239 -8.50 2.62 10.96
C ASP A 239 -9.98 2.28 10.80
N VAL A 240 -10.59 1.70 11.84
CA VAL A 240 -11.99 1.28 11.86
C VAL A 240 -12.79 2.21 12.77
N SER A 241 -13.72 2.93 12.18
CA SER A 241 -14.62 3.83 12.92
C SER A 241 -15.94 3.17 13.31
N ARG A 242 -16.41 2.14 12.56
CA ARG A 242 -17.67 1.44 12.83
C ARG A 242 -17.60 -0.04 12.49
N THR A 243 -18.22 -0.87 13.33
CA THR A 243 -18.45 -2.29 13.11
C THR A 243 -19.94 -2.60 13.21
N GLY A 244 -20.35 -3.81 12.81
CA GLY A 244 -21.74 -4.27 12.91
C GLY A 244 -22.27 -4.42 14.35
N GLY A 245 -21.40 -4.38 15.34
CA GLY A 245 -21.70 -4.54 16.77
C GLY A 245 -20.73 -3.76 17.64
N PRO A 246 -20.63 -4.09 18.94
CA PRO A 246 -19.83 -3.32 19.88
C PRO A 246 -18.31 -3.61 19.81
N ASN A 247 -17.90 -4.65 19.12
CA ASN A 247 -16.51 -5.11 19.08
C ASN A 247 -16.06 -5.28 17.63
N HIS A 248 -14.74 -5.12 17.41
CA HIS A 248 -14.07 -5.42 16.15
C HIS A 248 -13.30 -6.74 16.23
N ALA A 249 -13.23 -7.47 15.12
CA ALA A 249 -12.32 -8.59 14.93
C ALA A 249 -11.96 -8.74 13.46
N LEU A 250 -10.67 -8.91 13.18
CA LEU A 250 -10.10 -9.18 11.85
C LEU A 250 -9.00 -10.22 11.98
N SER A 251 -8.93 -11.18 11.05
CA SER A 251 -7.93 -12.23 11.11
C SER A 251 -6.60 -11.75 10.54
N GLU A 252 -6.61 -11.15 9.36
CA GLU A 252 -5.38 -10.81 8.66
C GLU A 252 -5.54 -9.56 7.80
N ILE A 253 -4.47 -8.81 7.64
CA ILE A 253 -4.27 -7.73 6.67
C ILE A 253 -2.95 -7.99 5.95
N GLU A 254 -2.97 -8.02 4.62
CA GLU A 254 -1.77 -8.05 3.80
C GLU A 254 -1.69 -6.73 3.00
N TYR A 255 -0.52 -6.10 2.94
CA TYR A 255 -0.27 -4.89 2.16
C TYR A 255 0.65 -5.17 0.99
N PHE A 256 0.22 -4.82 -0.22
CA PHE A 256 0.96 -5.07 -1.47
C PHE A 256 1.26 -3.77 -2.21
N GLY A 257 2.43 -3.73 -2.81
CA GLY A 257 2.87 -2.57 -3.55
C GLY A 257 4.38 -2.52 -3.71
N GLU A 258 4.90 -1.35 -3.94
CA GLU A 258 6.33 -1.15 -4.14
C GLU A 258 6.96 -0.50 -2.92
N VAL A 259 8.10 -1.05 -2.50
CA VAL A 259 9.00 -0.37 -1.55
C VAL A 259 9.70 0.73 -2.33
N GLY A 260 9.36 1.98 -2.02
CA GLY A 260 10.05 3.10 -2.60
C GLY A 260 11.51 3.10 -2.16
N SER A 261 12.43 3.03 -3.10
CA SER A 261 13.76 3.54 -2.81
C SER A 261 13.57 5.02 -2.49
N LEU A 262 13.96 5.44 -1.31
CA LEU A 262 14.06 6.87 -1.05
C LEU A 262 14.91 7.45 -2.17
N ALA A 263 14.32 8.27 -3.05
CA ALA A 263 15.11 8.98 -4.04
C ALA A 263 16.30 9.60 -3.30
N PRO A 264 17.52 9.36 -3.73
CA PRO A 264 18.68 9.91 -3.06
C PRO A 264 18.48 11.42 -2.89
N LEU A 265 18.88 11.95 -1.75
CA LEU A 265 18.88 13.38 -1.54
C LEU A 265 19.77 14.01 -2.62
N GLU A 266 19.18 14.80 -3.48
CA GLU A 266 19.91 15.48 -4.55
C GLU A 266 19.80 16.99 -4.38
N VAL A 267 20.92 17.67 -4.46
CA VAL A 267 20.93 19.12 -4.61
C VAL A 267 20.54 19.44 -6.05
N ILE A 268 19.34 19.96 -6.23
CA ILE A 268 18.75 20.27 -7.54
C ILE A 268 19.03 21.68 -8.04
N ALA A 269 19.41 22.58 -7.11
CA ALA A 269 19.84 23.91 -7.45
C ALA A 269 20.86 24.43 -6.44
N PHE A 270 21.85 25.17 -6.98
CA PHE A 270 22.87 25.86 -6.21
C PHE A 270 23.06 27.26 -6.78
N SER A 271 23.20 28.26 -5.90
CA SER A 271 23.61 29.59 -6.29
C SER A 271 24.55 30.22 -5.25
N TYR A 272 25.44 31.05 -5.75
CA TYR A 272 26.36 31.84 -4.92
C TYR A 272 26.37 33.30 -5.40
N ASP A 273 26.14 34.22 -4.47
CA ASP A 273 26.17 35.63 -4.69
C ASP A 273 27.53 36.19 -4.18
N GLU A 274 28.36 36.68 -5.10
CA GLU A 274 29.69 37.18 -4.77
C GLU A 274 29.70 38.48 -3.96
N GLU A 275 28.64 39.31 -4.08
CA GLU A 275 28.55 40.58 -3.37
C GLU A 275 28.12 40.37 -1.92
N THR A 276 27.11 39.53 -1.72
CA THR A 276 26.55 39.28 -0.39
C THR A 276 27.19 38.08 0.31
N LYS A 277 28.01 37.29 -0.42
CA LYS A 277 28.59 36.01 0.05
C LYS A 277 27.54 34.98 0.45
N GLN A 278 26.36 35.11 -0.09
CA GLN A 278 25.28 34.16 0.17
C GLN A 278 25.40 32.91 -0.69
N VAL A 279 25.20 31.75 -0.06
CA VAL A 279 25.06 30.45 -0.69
C VAL A 279 23.61 30.05 -0.52
N SER A 280 22.97 29.62 -1.61
CA SER A 280 21.64 29.03 -1.57
C SER A 280 21.67 27.63 -2.17
N LEU A 281 21.16 26.67 -1.40
CA LEU A 281 21.03 25.28 -1.77
C LEU A 281 19.55 24.94 -1.86
N THR A 282 19.16 24.25 -2.91
CA THR A 282 17.82 23.64 -3.01
C THR A 282 17.99 22.16 -3.30
N TRP A 283 17.33 21.33 -2.51
CA TRP A 283 17.32 19.87 -2.69
C TRP A 283 15.91 19.32 -2.73
N ASN A 284 15.76 18.13 -3.30
CA ASN A 284 14.54 17.36 -3.18
C ASN A 284 14.36 17.00 -1.70
N SER A 285 13.24 17.36 -1.12
CA SER A 285 12.98 17.16 0.30
C SER A 285 11.66 16.39 0.51
N ARG A 286 11.49 15.90 1.71
CA ARG A 286 10.33 15.15 2.13
C ARG A 286 9.57 15.93 3.18
N ASN A 287 8.27 15.92 3.09
CA ASN A 287 7.41 16.55 4.09
C ASN A 287 7.78 16.08 5.50
N ASN A 288 7.75 17.01 6.45
CA ASN A 288 7.98 16.76 7.88
C ASN A 288 9.34 16.14 8.23
N GLN A 289 10.35 16.32 7.39
CA GLN A 289 11.72 15.94 7.69
C GLN A 289 12.56 17.16 8.07
N THR A 290 13.57 16.92 8.89
CA THR A 290 14.59 17.92 9.27
C THR A 290 15.90 17.53 8.62
N TYR A 291 16.62 18.51 8.11
CA TYR A 291 17.88 18.35 7.39
C TYR A 291 18.99 19.11 8.09
N SER A 292 20.20 18.63 7.92
CA SER A 292 21.41 19.30 8.37
C SER A 292 22.30 19.63 7.17
N VAL A 293 22.90 20.81 7.17
CA VAL A 293 23.88 21.23 6.16
C VAL A 293 25.23 21.39 6.83
N PHE A 294 26.19 20.64 6.34
CA PHE A 294 27.56 20.67 6.77
C PHE A 294 28.47 21.24 5.68
N THR A 295 29.60 21.74 6.04
CA THR A 295 30.63 22.17 5.09
C THR A 295 31.93 21.41 5.33
N SER A 296 32.68 21.23 4.24
CA SER A 296 34.00 20.63 4.26
C SER A 296 34.93 21.42 3.35
N THR A 297 36.20 21.43 3.69
CA THR A 297 37.27 22.06 2.85
C THR A 297 38.02 21.01 2.03
N ASP A 298 37.86 19.71 2.34
CA ASP A 298 38.64 18.63 1.74
C ASP A 298 37.85 17.40 1.30
N LEU A 299 36.52 17.36 1.52
CA LEU A 299 35.61 16.24 1.26
C LEU A 299 35.77 15.02 2.19
N PHE A 300 36.64 15.09 3.19
CA PHE A 300 36.84 13.98 4.12
C PHE A 300 36.32 14.31 5.51
N ASP A 301 36.49 15.55 5.95
CA ASP A 301 36.04 16.00 7.26
C ASP A 301 34.95 17.06 7.10
N PHE A 302 33.72 16.68 7.44
CA PHE A 302 32.55 17.57 7.49
C PHE A 302 32.36 18.02 8.94
N GLU A 303 33.18 18.94 9.39
CA GLU A 303 33.23 19.34 10.81
C GLU A 303 32.41 20.57 11.16
N THR A 304 32.00 21.35 10.17
CA THR A 304 31.30 22.61 10.45
C THR A 304 29.82 22.43 10.10
N ASP A 305 29.01 22.25 11.13
CA ASP A 305 27.59 22.34 11.06
C ASP A 305 27.14 23.76 10.79
N ILE A 306 26.49 23.99 9.65
CA ILE A 306 25.92 25.29 9.31
C ILE A 306 24.54 25.45 9.93
N ASN A 307 23.75 24.38 9.89
CA ASN A 307 22.44 24.28 10.53
C ASN A 307 22.02 22.80 10.61
N ASP A 308 21.60 22.37 11.77
CA ASP A 308 21.17 21.00 12.07
C ASP A 308 19.64 20.85 12.17
N SER A 309 18.88 21.89 11.87
CA SER A 309 17.45 21.92 12.10
C SER A 309 16.70 22.65 10.99
N ILE A 310 17.00 22.31 9.74
CA ILE A 310 16.31 22.87 8.57
C ILE A 310 15.06 22.06 8.32
N GLU A 311 13.89 22.60 8.65
CA GLU A 311 12.61 21.95 8.40
C GLU A 311 12.33 21.87 6.89
N SER A 312 11.73 20.77 6.47
CA SER A 312 11.26 20.58 5.11
C SER A 312 10.22 21.64 4.72
N GLN A 313 10.33 22.14 3.49
CA GLN A 313 9.37 23.09 2.90
C GLN A 313 8.41 22.40 1.91
N GLY A 314 8.35 21.06 1.92
CA GLY A 314 7.56 20.27 0.99
C GLY A 314 8.41 19.35 0.12
N GLU A 315 8.09 19.20 -1.16
CA GLU A 315 8.85 18.36 -2.10
C GLU A 315 10.27 18.88 -2.38
N THR A 316 10.48 20.17 -2.14
CA THR A 316 11.79 20.80 -2.22
C THR A 316 12.02 21.70 -1.01
N THR A 317 13.26 21.76 -0.55
CA THR A 317 13.68 22.67 0.52
C THR A 317 14.83 23.53 0.03
N THR A 318 14.71 24.84 0.28
CA THR A 318 15.77 25.82 -0.01
C THR A 318 16.31 26.38 1.30
N PHE A 319 17.61 26.29 1.46
CA PHE A 319 18.32 26.90 2.57
C PHE A 319 19.37 27.88 2.08
N THR A 320 19.40 29.06 2.71
CA THR A 320 20.34 30.12 2.36
C THR A 320 21.15 30.52 3.59
N PHE A 321 22.45 30.54 3.44
CA PHE A 321 23.36 30.96 4.49
C PHE A 321 24.46 31.88 3.93
N THR A 322 25.10 32.63 4.80
CA THR A 322 26.23 33.51 4.43
C THR A 322 27.55 32.82 4.74
N ASN A 323 28.39 32.63 3.74
CA ASN A 323 29.74 32.14 3.94
C ASN A 323 30.63 33.27 4.52
N LEU A 324 30.96 33.12 5.77
CA LEU A 324 31.77 34.13 6.49
C LEU A 324 33.29 33.90 6.40
N SER A 325 33.72 32.78 5.81
CA SER A 325 35.16 32.48 5.71
C SER A 325 35.72 32.97 4.39
N PRO A 326 36.61 33.98 4.39
CA PRO A 326 37.21 34.50 3.17
C PRO A 326 38.24 33.55 2.51
N GLU A 327 38.58 32.43 3.17
CA GLU A 327 39.63 31.51 2.73
C GLU A 327 39.11 30.22 2.11
N ILE A 328 37.77 30.03 2.01
CA ILE A 328 37.18 28.82 1.44
C ILE A 328 37.04 28.98 -0.07
N GLU A 329 37.98 28.42 -0.81
CA GLU A 329 37.93 28.37 -2.29
C GLU A 329 36.95 27.31 -2.82
N LYS A 330 36.56 26.31 -2.00
CA LYS A 330 35.66 25.24 -2.35
C LYS A 330 34.78 24.87 -1.15
N LEU A 331 33.51 24.76 -1.40
CA LEU A 331 32.51 24.24 -0.45
C LEU A 331 31.96 22.94 -1.03
N PHE A 332 31.81 21.94 -0.16
CA PHE A 332 31.15 20.67 -0.46
C PHE A 332 29.96 20.52 0.49
N PHE A 333 28.86 19.98 -0.02
CA PHE A 333 27.60 19.82 0.70
C PHE A 333 27.12 18.39 0.62
#